data_b13b085fdfebf927078fffd1f6a6bfa5
#
_entry.id   b13b085fdfebf927078fffd1f6a6bfa5
#
_cell.length_a   1.000
_cell.length_b   1.000
_cell.length_c   1.000
_cell.angle_alpha   90.00
_cell.angle_beta   90.00
_cell.angle_gamma   90.00
#
_symmetry.space_group_name_H-M   'P 1'
#
loop_
_entity.id
_entity.type
_entity.pdbx_description
1 polymer ?
#
loop_
_entity_poly.entity_id
_entity_poly.type
_entity_poly.pdbx_seq_one_letter_code
_entity_poly.pdbx_strand_id
1 'polypeptide(L)'
;MKLLQIFIMVLFITMNLNAEDFISSNTCKACHPTIYGEFYNSSHRKASIFEDPIHKAVWDLHPNKEKESYTCAKCHTPSDTKLIQKLKENKKAIPEKNSIQSHEAISCVYCHSIKSIEEHEKVNTNVLTSEKKVFYSANEDNRIVKDKKYKDEVSLFGMMKKKSGSPYHTIDYSNEDFYTGKMCMGCHQKLQNDNKFDLCRVDMKGAQDEEKNCITCHMPKVKGTATSIKITDKHRFHGFASASNNQDLLAKYIKINFEQKNDSFEISIKNESSHNLFLQPLRLAQLRVNVLRG
;
A
#
# COMPACT_ATOMS: atom_id res chain seq x y z
N MET A 1 48.48 11.74 -23.41
CA MET A 1 47.96 12.11 -22.09
C MET A 1 46.62 12.86 -22.12
N LYS A 2 46.44 13.90 -22.93
CA LYS A 2 45.18 14.68 -22.99
C LYS A 2 43.95 13.85 -23.47
N LEU A 3 44.11 12.93 -24.45
CA LEU A 3 43.01 12.08 -24.94
C LEU A 3 42.53 11.05 -23.88
N LEU A 4 43.44 10.52 -23.08
CA LEU A 4 43.11 9.57 -22.00
C LEU A 4 42.35 10.27 -20.87
N GLN A 5 42.67 11.52 -20.58
CA GLN A 5 41.93 12.31 -19.56
C GLN A 5 40.52 12.65 -19.99
N ILE A 6 40.32 12.96 -21.30
CA ILE A 6 38.97 13.19 -21.85
C ILE A 6 38.15 11.91 -21.82
N PHE A 7 38.73 10.75 -22.12
CA PHE A 7 38.02 9.47 -22.08
C PHE A 7 37.59 9.08 -20.65
N ILE A 8 38.45 9.32 -19.66
CA ILE A 8 38.13 9.11 -18.24
C ILE A 8 37.03 10.08 -17.77
N MET A 9 37.07 11.35 -18.22
CA MET A 9 36.05 12.34 -17.86
C MET A 9 34.68 12.01 -18.47
N VAL A 10 34.64 11.50 -19.70
CA VAL A 10 33.40 11.02 -20.35
C VAL A 10 32.85 9.76 -19.67
N LEU A 11 33.73 8.87 -19.20
CA LEU A 11 33.31 7.66 -18.48
C LEU A 11 32.67 7.99 -17.11
N PHE A 12 33.13 9.05 -16.43
CA PHE A 12 32.55 9.51 -15.16
C PHE A 12 31.21 10.23 -15.32
N ILE A 13 30.91 10.79 -16.49
CA ILE A 13 29.63 11.47 -16.75
C ILE A 13 28.49 10.45 -16.99
N THR A 14 28.81 9.23 -17.38
CA THR A 14 27.81 8.20 -17.65
C THR A 14 27.34 7.40 -16.43
N MET A 15 27.91 7.65 -15.24
CA MET A 15 27.59 6.85 -14.03
C MET A 15 26.51 7.48 -13.12
N ASN A 16 25.86 8.57 -13.50
CA ASN A 16 24.88 9.24 -12.64
C ASN A 16 23.45 9.29 -13.24
N LEU A 17 23.05 8.31 -14.03
CA LEU A 17 21.68 8.24 -14.58
C LEU A 17 20.89 7.04 -14.07
N ASN A 18 20.88 6.84 -12.76
CA ASN A 18 19.92 5.92 -12.10
C ASN A 18 19.10 6.67 -11.04
N ALA A 19 18.49 7.79 -11.41
CA ALA A 19 17.28 8.19 -10.75
C ALA A 19 16.18 7.31 -11.40
N GLU A 20 15.63 6.34 -10.69
CA GLU A 20 14.41 5.68 -11.13
C GLU A 20 13.38 6.78 -11.38
N ASP A 21 12.99 6.92 -12.64
CA ASP A 21 11.98 7.90 -13.01
C ASP A 21 10.68 7.52 -12.30
N PHE A 22 10.23 8.38 -11.39
CA PHE A 22 8.94 8.20 -10.73
C PHE A 22 7.84 8.16 -11.80
N ILE A 23 7.06 7.08 -11.78
CA ILE A 23 5.90 6.93 -12.65
C ILE A 23 4.64 7.29 -11.84
N SER A 24 4.01 8.41 -12.20
CA SER A 24 2.76 8.82 -11.58
C SER A 24 1.65 7.79 -11.83
N SER A 25 0.85 7.53 -10.81
CA SER A 25 -0.36 6.69 -10.90
C SER A 25 -1.35 7.19 -11.94
N ASN A 26 -1.32 8.48 -12.29
CA ASN A 26 -2.13 9.05 -13.36
C ASN A 26 -1.83 8.41 -14.73
N THR A 27 -0.61 7.93 -14.94
CA THR A 27 -0.25 7.17 -16.15
C THR A 27 -1.06 5.88 -16.28
N CYS A 28 -1.38 5.23 -15.15
CA CYS A 28 -2.16 4.00 -15.11
C CYS A 28 -3.65 4.23 -15.44
N LYS A 29 -4.16 5.45 -15.20
CA LYS A 29 -5.56 5.85 -15.40
C LYS A 29 -6.05 5.58 -16.82
N ALA A 30 -5.20 5.74 -17.82
CA ALA A 30 -5.59 5.55 -19.23
C ALA A 30 -6.15 4.14 -19.50
N CYS A 31 -5.61 3.13 -18.82
CA CYS A 31 -6.03 1.73 -18.99
C CYS A 31 -6.79 1.19 -17.77
N HIS A 32 -6.61 1.78 -16.58
CA HIS A 32 -7.24 1.37 -15.33
C HIS A 32 -8.11 2.48 -14.70
N PRO A 33 -9.08 3.06 -15.41
CA PRO A 33 -9.81 4.24 -14.94
C PRO A 33 -10.62 3.98 -13.66
N THR A 34 -11.27 2.82 -13.54
CA THR A 34 -12.07 2.43 -12.36
C THR A 34 -11.17 2.29 -11.13
N ILE A 35 -10.11 1.50 -11.24
CA ILE A 35 -9.14 1.27 -10.16
C ILE A 35 -8.47 2.59 -9.75
N TYR A 36 -8.11 3.43 -10.73
CA TYR A 36 -7.53 4.75 -10.44
C TYR A 36 -8.50 5.65 -9.65
N GLY A 37 -9.78 5.65 -10.01
CA GLY A 37 -10.81 6.42 -9.29
C GLY A 37 -10.96 5.98 -7.83
N GLU A 38 -10.93 4.68 -7.57
CA GLU A 38 -10.95 4.11 -6.22
C GLU A 38 -9.69 4.49 -5.44
N PHE A 39 -8.52 4.27 -6.03
CA PHE A 39 -7.23 4.63 -5.47
C PHE A 39 -7.13 6.13 -5.16
N TYR A 40 -7.58 6.99 -6.05
CA TYR A 40 -7.51 8.45 -5.91
C TYR A 40 -8.16 8.95 -4.62
N ASN A 41 -9.23 8.28 -4.18
CA ASN A 41 -9.94 8.60 -2.95
C ASN A 41 -9.43 7.84 -1.72
N SER A 42 -8.49 6.91 -1.89
CA SER A 42 -8.00 6.04 -0.83
C SER A 42 -7.13 6.75 0.20
N SER A 43 -7.08 6.20 1.41
CA SER A 43 -6.16 6.63 2.46
C SER A 43 -4.69 6.42 2.08
N HIS A 44 -4.39 5.43 1.22
CA HIS A 44 -3.03 5.19 0.76
C HIS A 44 -2.51 6.32 -0.13
N ARG A 45 -3.32 6.80 -1.07
CA ARG A 45 -2.95 7.98 -1.84
C ARG A 45 -2.76 9.21 -0.95
N LYS A 46 -3.63 9.38 0.03
CA LYS A 46 -3.66 10.53 0.92
C LYS A 46 -2.76 10.38 2.15
N ALA A 47 -1.86 9.42 2.20
CA ALA A 47 -1.09 9.09 3.41
C ALA A 47 -0.04 10.14 3.81
N SER A 48 0.28 11.11 2.95
CA SER A 48 1.27 12.14 3.25
C SER A 48 0.77 13.16 4.28
N ILE A 49 1.71 13.87 4.91
CA ILE A 49 1.39 14.96 5.86
C ILE A 49 0.63 16.13 5.21
N PHE A 50 0.52 16.19 3.89
CA PHE A 50 -0.21 17.25 3.19
C PHE A 50 -1.67 16.91 2.93
N GLU A 51 -2.01 15.61 2.97
CA GLU A 51 -3.35 15.11 2.67
C GLU A 51 -4.02 14.45 3.88
N ASP A 52 -3.24 13.93 4.84
CA ASP A 52 -3.74 13.34 6.08
C ASP A 52 -3.55 14.32 7.26
N PRO A 53 -4.65 14.97 7.73
CA PRO A 53 -4.58 15.94 8.81
C PRO A 53 -4.15 15.31 10.15
N ILE A 54 -4.46 14.03 10.40
CA ILE A 54 -4.05 13.33 11.62
C ILE A 54 -2.55 13.10 11.58
N HIS A 55 -2.04 12.60 10.47
CA HIS A 55 -0.60 12.40 10.30
C HIS A 55 0.17 13.72 10.37
N LYS A 56 -0.39 14.77 9.77
CA LYS A 56 0.19 16.13 9.89
C LYS A 56 0.28 16.57 11.34
N ALA A 57 -0.77 16.42 12.13
CA ALA A 57 -0.78 16.81 13.53
C ALA A 57 0.27 16.05 14.35
N VAL A 58 0.43 14.74 14.09
CA VAL A 58 1.49 13.92 14.71
C VAL A 58 2.88 14.42 14.30
N TRP A 59 3.09 14.71 13.02
CA TRP A 59 4.36 15.22 12.53
C TRP A 59 4.69 16.60 13.11
N ASP A 60 3.71 17.47 13.22
CA ASP A 60 3.91 18.83 13.75
C ASP A 60 4.42 18.85 15.19
N LEU A 61 4.14 17.79 15.96
CA LEU A 61 4.60 17.60 17.33
C LEU A 61 5.80 16.63 17.45
N HIS A 62 6.25 16.06 16.34
CA HIS A 62 7.29 15.02 16.36
C HIS A 62 8.70 15.62 16.57
N PRO A 63 9.55 15.07 17.47
CA PRO A 63 10.90 15.60 17.71
C PRO A 63 11.79 15.66 16.46
N ASN A 64 11.59 14.76 15.50
CA ASN A 64 12.36 14.75 14.26
C ASN A 64 12.00 15.89 13.29
N LYS A 65 10.93 16.65 13.56
CA LYS A 65 10.57 17.81 12.76
C LYS A 65 11.64 18.89 12.84
N GLU A 66 12.16 19.17 14.03
CA GLU A 66 13.26 20.12 14.22
C GLU A 66 14.56 19.66 13.56
N LYS A 67 14.74 18.34 13.45
CA LYS A 67 15.89 17.74 12.77
C LYS A 67 15.71 17.66 11.25
N GLU A 68 14.56 18.05 10.74
CA GLU A 68 14.17 17.87 9.33
C GLU A 68 14.35 16.44 8.81
N SER A 69 14.07 15.45 9.66
CA SER A 69 14.25 14.03 9.37
C SER A 69 12.91 13.29 9.39
N TYR A 70 12.22 13.31 8.24
CA TYR A 70 10.89 12.71 8.09
C TYR A 70 10.95 11.20 7.90
N THR A 71 11.34 10.47 8.93
CA THR A 71 11.45 8.99 8.90
C THR A 71 10.13 8.27 8.64
N CYS A 72 8.99 8.94 8.84
CA CYS A 72 7.64 8.44 8.49
C CYS A 72 7.48 8.18 6.98
N ALA A 73 8.36 8.77 6.14
CA ALA A 73 8.34 8.58 4.69
C ALA A 73 8.34 7.12 4.25
N LYS A 74 8.98 6.23 5.01
CA LYS A 74 9.08 4.80 4.72
C LYS A 74 7.71 4.14 4.49
N CYS A 75 6.67 4.62 5.19
CA CYS A 75 5.30 4.12 5.08
C CYS A 75 4.32 5.15 4.50
N HIS A 76 4.56 6.44 4.73
CA HIS A 76 3.62 7.49 4.40
C HIS A 76 3.93 8.30 3.12
N THR A 77 5.13 8.18 2.57
CA THR A 77 5.52 8.71 1.25
C THR A 77 6.61 7.84 0.61
N PRO A 78 6.45 6.50 0.61
CA PRO A 78 7.50 5.62 0.09
C PRO A 78 7.72 5.75 -1.41
N SER A 79 6.80 6.36 -2.14
CA SER A 79 6.94 6.65 -3.58
C SER A 79 7.96 7.77 -3.86
N ASP A 80 8.33 8.55 -2.87
CA ASP A 80 9.39 9.56 -2.99
C ASP A 80 10.76 8.93 -2.73
N THR A 81 11.30 8.29 -3.78
CA THR A 81 12.59 7.60 -3.71
C THR A 81 13.75 8.52 -3.37
N LYS A 82 13.68 9.80 -3.79
CA LYS A 82 14.72 10.81 -3.48
C LYS A 82 14.71 11.16 -1.99
N LEU A 83 13.52 11.33 -1.41
CA LEU A 83 13.34 11.55 0.03
C LEU A 83 13.89 10.35 0.82
N ILE A 84 13.48 9.14 0.45
CA ILE A 84 13.95 7.89 1.08
C ILE A 84 15.47 7.76 1.00
N GLN A 85 16.06 8.07 -0.16
CA GLN A 85 17.52 8.00 -0.35
C GLN A 85 18.26 9.01 0.57
N LYS A 86 17.82 10.26 0.63
CA LYS A 86 18.39 11.25 1.55
C LYS A 86 18.34 10.80 3.01
N LEU A 87 17.20 10.21 3.43
CA LEU A 87 17.04 9.69 4.80
C LEU A 87 17.97 8.51 5.09
N LYS A 88 18.18 7.60 4.13
CA LYS A 88 19.16 6.49 4.24
C LYS A 88 20.60 6.99 4.40
N GLU A 89 20.91 8.13 3.80
CA GLU A 89 22.22 8.81 3.90
C GLU A 89 22.34 9.69 5.16
N ASN A 90 21.36 9.62 6.09
CA ASN A 90 21.27 10.47 7.27
C ASN A 90 21.28 11.97 6.95
N LYS A 91 20.82 12.35 5.77
CA LYS A 91 20.65 13.75 5.37
C LYS A 91 19.31 14.28 5.84
N LYS A 92 19.26 15.59 6.06
CA LYS A 92 17.99 16.29 6.30
C LYS A 92 17.08 16.12 5.09
N ALA A 93 15.86 15.66 5.32
CA ALA A 93 14.88 15.47 4.27
C ALA A 93 13.45 15.48 4.83
N ILE A 94 12.62 16.30 4.22
CA ILE A 94 11.16 16.37 4.42
C ILE A 94 10.48 16.32 3.05
N PRO A 95 9.23 15.83 2.98
CA PRO A 95 8.49 15.80 1.70
C PRO A 95 8.26 17.22 1.17
N GLU A 96 8.26 17.36 -0.15
CA GLU A 96 7.99 18.63 -0.82
C GLU A 96 6.49 18.76 -1.11
N LYS A 97 5.85 19.83 -0.62
CA LYS A 97 4.40 20.04 -0.70
C LYS A 97 3.85 19.98 -2.12
N ASN A 98 4.58 20.44 -3.10
CA ASN A 98 4.11 20.53 -4.49
C ASN A 98 4.60 19.36 -5.36
N SER A 99 5.25 18.35 -4.78
CA SER A 99 5.69 17.19 -5.54
C SER A 99 4.53 16.20 -5.77
N ILE A 100 4.49 15.61 -6.96
CA ILE A 100 3.51 14.55 -7.27
C ILE A 100 3.68 13.37 -6.31
N GLN A 101 4.92 13.05 -5.94
CA GLN A 101 5.26 11.97 -5.01
C GLN A 101 4.61 12.17 -3.64
N SER A 102 4.59 13.40 -3.15
CA SER A 102 3.93 13.73 -1.88
C SER A 102 2.41 13.64 -1.96
N HIS A 103 1.82 13.89 -3.14
CA HIS A 103 0.37 13.76 -3.34
C HIS A 103 -0.07 12.33 -3.66
N GLU A 104 0.79 11.51 -4.22
CA GLU A 104 0.53 10.09 -4.49
C GLU A 104 1.15 9.17 -3.44
N ALA A 105 1.49 9.65 -2.30
CA ALA A 105 2.16 9.05 -1.16
C ALA A 105 2.57 7.56 -1.31
N ILE A 106 1.60 6.65 -1.51
CA ILE A 106 1.80 5.23 -1.81
C ILE A 106 1.20 4.97 -3.19
N SER A 107 2.01 5.07 -4.24
CA SER A 107 1.56 4.99 -5.64
C SER A 107 1.23 3.56 -6.10
N CYS A 108 0.53 3.45 -7.23
CA CYS A 108 0.28 2.17 -7.89
C CYS A 108 1.59 1.41 -8.13
N VAL A 109 2.59 2.10 -8.69
CA VAL A 109 3.89 1.50 -9.01
C VAL A 109 4.60 1.03 -7.75
N TYR A 110 4.57 1.80 -6.67
CA TYR A 110 5.21 1.39 -5.43
C TYR A 110 4.65 0.05 -4.92
N CYS A 111 3.32 -0.05 -4.74
CA CYS A 111 2.70 -1.29 -4.29
C CYS A 111 2.98 -2.46 -5.22
N HIS A 112 2.76 -2.28 -6.52
CA HIS A 112 2.93 -3.34 -7.51
C HIS A 112 4.40 -3.69 -7.81
N SER A 113 5.36 -2.97 -7.22
CA SER A 113 6.78 -3.31 -7.27
C SER A 113 7.28 -4.06 -6.04
N ILE A 114 6.48 -4.27 -5.00
CA ILE A 114 6.89 -5.00 -3.80
C ILE A 114 7.14 -6.46 -4.14
N LYS A 115 8.42 -6.85 -4.09
CA LYS A 115 8.88 -8.21 -4.37
C LYS A 115 8.80 -9.11 -3.14
N SER A 116 9.18 -8.58 -1.98
CA SER A 116 9.17 -9.29 -0.70
C SER A 116 9.22 -8.31 0.46
N ILE A 117 9.06 -8.84 1.66
CA ILE A 117 9.18 -8.10 2.91
C ILE A 117 10.40 -8.63 3.66
N GLU A 118 11.27 -7.72 4.08
CA GLU A 118 12.32 -8.01 5.07
C GLU A 118 11.78 -7.69 6.46
N GLU A 119 11.75 -8.71 7.30
CA GLU A 119 11.26 -8.59 8.69
C GLU A 119 12.39 -8.14 9.60
N HIS A 120 12.13 -7.11 10.40
CA HIS A 120 13.07 -6.58 11.38
C HIS A 120 12.38 -6.44 12.75
N GLU A 121 13.18 -6.35 13.80
CA GLU A 121 12.67 -6.26 15.17
C GLU A 121 11.73 -5.06 15.39
N LYS A 122 12.10 -3.88 14.87
CA LYS A 122 11.35 -2.63 15.11
C LYS A 122 10.41 -2.25 13.96
N VAL A 123 10.82 -2.44 12.72
CA VAL A 123 10.04 -2.04 11.54
C VAL A 123 10.47 -2.84 10.32
N ASN A 124 9.52 -3.42 9.62
CA ASN A 124 9.76 -4.16 8.39
C ASN A 124 10.14 -3.24 7.23
N THR A 125 10.69 -3.81 6.18
CA THR A 125 11.08 -3.09 4.97
C THR A 125 10.54 -3.78 3.73
N ASN A 126 9.91 -3.01 2.85
CA ASN A 126 9.54 -3.47 1.52
C ASN A 126 10.78 -3.56 0.64
N VAL A 127 11.00 -4.71 0.03
CA VAL A 127 12.00 -4.92 -1.01
C VAL A 127 11.31 -4.76 -2.36
N LEU A 128 11.73 -3.80 -3.14
CA LEU A 128 11.16 -3.56 -4.46
C LEU A 128 11.92 -4.33 -5.54
N THR A 129 11.21 -4.68 -6.62
CA THR A 129 11.86 -5.26 -7.79
C THR A 129 12.73 -4.22 -8.49
N SER A 130 13.88 -4.65 -8.99
CA SER A 130 14.75 -3.85 -9.86
C SER A 130 14.35 -3.95 -11.34
N GLU A 131 13.42 -4.84 -11.67
CA GLU A 131 12.97 -5.03 -13.05
C GLU A 131 12.03 -3.90 -13.49
N LYS A 132 12.43 -3.17 -14.52
CA LYS A 132 11.61 -2.08 -15.06
C LYS A 132 10.34 -2.60 -15.72
N LYS A 133 9.21 -1.95 -15.43
CA LYS A 133 7.88 -2.28 -16.01
C LYS A 133 7.42 -3.72 -15.74
N VAL A 134 7.89 -4.34 -14.68
CA VAL A 134 7.37 -5.60 -14.16
C VAL A 134 6.56 -5.30 -12.91
N PHE A 135 5.28 -5.65 -12.91
CA PHE A 135 4.37 -5.38 -11.80
C PHE A 135 3.77 -6.68 -11.28
N TYR A 136 3.86 -6.88 -9.98
CA TYR A 136 3.24 -8.02 -9.31
C TYR A 136 1.74 -7.80 -9.13
N SER A 137 0.98 -8.88 -9.27
CA SER A 137 -0.48 -8.87 -9.07
C SER A 137 -0.98 -10.27 -8.73
N ALA A 138 -2.16 -10.38 -8.12
CA ALA A 138 -2.90 -11.62 -8.09
C ALA A 138 -3.70 -11.76 -9.41
N ASN A 139 -3.86 -13.00 -9.88
CA ASN A 139 -4.71 -13.28 -11.05
C ASN A 139 -6.21 -13.31 -10.66
N GLU A 140 -7.08 -13.29 -11.68
CA GLU A 140 -8.54 -13.29 -11.50
C GLU A 140 -9.06 -14.51 -10.73
N ASP A 141 -8.45 -15.69 -10.97
CA ASP A 141 -8.84 -16.95 -10.37
C ASP A 141 -8.32 -17.12 -8.93
N ASN A 142 -7.56 -16.15 -8.45
CA ASN A 142 -6.88 -16.19 -7.14
C ASN A 142 -5.98 -17.42 -6.97
N ARG A 143 -5.39 -17.91 -8.05
CA ARG A 143 -4.46 -19.05 -8.06
C ARG A 143 -3.05 -18.56 -8.33
N ILE A 144 -2.10 -18.98 -7.50
CA ILE A 144 -0.69 -18.70 -7.71
C ILE A 144 -0.24 -19.36 -9.00
N VAL A 145 0.30 -18.58 -9.91
CA VAL A 145 0.82 -19.06 -11.19
C VAL A 145 2.33 -18.96 -11.13
N LYS A 146 2.97 -20.07 -10.78
CA LYS A 146 4.44 -20.15 -10.74
C LYS A 146 5.01 -19.91 -12.14
N ASP A 147 6.07 -19.10 -12.21
CA ASP A 147 6.91 -18.87 -13.39
C ASP A 147 6.26 -18.16 -14.58
N LYS A 148 5.23 -17.29 -14.38
CA LYS A 148 4.60 -16.65 -15.52
C LYS A 148 4.59 -15.14 -15.43
N LYS A 149 5.49 -14.55 -16.19
CA LYS A 149 5.46 -13.15 -16.58
C LYS A 149 4.64 -13.03 -17.85
N TYR A 150 3.56 -12.24 -17.80
CA TYR A 150 2.67 -12.04 -18.95
C TYR A 150 2.91 -10.69 -19.57
N LYS A 151 3.36 -10.73 -20.81
CA LYS A 151 3.43 -9.57 -21.72
C LYS A 151 2.86 -10.00 -23.06
N ASP A 152 2.15 -9.10 -23.73
CA ASP A 152 1.73 -9.37 -25.10
C ASP A 152 2.96 -9.55 -26.01
N GLU A 153 3.10 -10.73 -26.58
CA GLU A 153 4.16 -11.03 -27.53
C GLU A 153 3.68 -10.61 -28.93
N VAL A 154 4.47 -9.78 -29.57
CA VAL A 154 4.30 -9.44 -30.98
C VAL A 154 5.24 -10.31 -31.78
N SER A 155 4.72 -11.21 -32.60
CA SER A 155 5.58 -12.00 -33.50
C SER A 155 6.24 -11.10 -34.54
N LEU A 156 7.43 -11.53 -35.02
CA LEU A 156 8.29 -10.78 -35.93
C LEU A 156 7.58 -10.32 -37.23
N PHE A 157 6.47 -10.95 -37.59
CA PHE A 157 5.69 -10.65 -38.77
C PHE A 157 4.33 -9.98 -38.50
N GLY A 158 4.04 -9.58 -37.26
CA GLY A 158 2.82 -8.85 -36.91
C GLY A 158 1.50 -9.64 -37.07
N MET A 159 1.54 -10.88 -37.52
CA MET A 159 0.37 -11.68 -37.83
C MET A 159 -0.19 -12.54 -36.71
N MET A 160 0.58 -12.77 -35.65
CA MET A 160 0.11 -13.52 -34.44
C MET A 160 0.42 -12.73 -33.19
N LYS A 161 -0.57 -12.04 -32.65
CA LYS A 161 -0.51 -11.44 -31.31
C LYS A 161 -1.01 -12.46 -30.31
N LYS A 162 -0.13 -13.04 -29.52
CA LYS A 162 -0.53 -13.82 -28.34
C LYS A 162 -0.85 -12.82 -27.23
N LYS A 163 -2.12 -12.50 -27.05
CA LYS A 163 -2.62 -11.64 -25.97
C LYS A 163 -2.65 -12.44 -24.67
N SER A 164 -1.52 -12.51 -23.97
CA SER A 164 -1.43 -13.22 -22.69
C SER A 164 -1.29 -12.28 -21.48
N GLY A 165 -1.18 -10.97 -21.70
CA GLY A 165 -0.95 -10.00 -20.64
C GLY A 165 -1.27 -8.57 -21.05
N SER A 166 -0.44 -7.63 -20.66
CA SER A 166 -0.57 -6.22 -21.00
C SER A 166 0.39 -5.85 -22.14
N PRO A 167 -0.04 -5.04 -23.13
CA PRO A 167 0.83 -4.55 -24.18
C PRO A 167 1.87 -3.51 -23.69
N TYR A 168 1.67 -2.96 -22.49
CA TYR A 168 2.47 -1.83 -21.97
C TYR A 168 3.46 -2.21 -20.89
N HIS A 169 3.16 -3.25 -20.09
CA HIS A 169 3.98 -3.70 -18.99
C HIS A 169 3.88 -5.22 -18.81
N THR A 170 4.85 -5.79 -18.16
CA THR A 170 4.80 -7.19 -17.74
C THR A 170 4.00 -7.33 -16.45
N ILE A 171 3.17 -8.36 -16.34
CA ILE A 171 2.46 -8.72 -15.12
C ILE A 171 3.07 -10.01 -14.59
N ASP A 172 3.44 -10.02 -13.32
CA ASP A 172 3.98 -11.20 -12.65
C ASP A 172 2.97 -11.69 -11.59
N TYR A 173 2.41 -12.87 -11.79
CA TYR A 173 1.44 -13.49 -10.90
C TYR A 173 2.05 -14.50 -9.93
N SER A 174 3.39 -14.63 -9.91
CA SER A 174 4.07 -15.63 -9.08
C SER A 174 4.30 -15.19 -7.64
N ASN A 175 4.10 -13.91 -7.31
CA ASN A 175 4.32 -13.39 -5.97
C ASN A 175 3.14 -13.76 -5.04
N GLU A 176 3.37 -14.72 -4.14
CA GLU A 176 2.39 -15.23 -3.18
C GLU A 176 1.86 -14.15 -2.22
N ASP A 177 2.65 -13.14 -1.92
CA ASP A 177 2.29 -12.06 -1.01
C ASP A 177 1.09 -11.24 -1.51
N PHE A 178 0.83 -11.23 -2.83
CA PHE A 178 -0.33 -10.57 -3.44
C PHE A 178 -1.65 -11.34 -3.29
N TYR A 179 -1.60 -12.61 -2.90
CA TYR A 179 -2.80 -13.43 -2.68
C TYR A 179 -3.26 -13.40 -1.22
N THR A 180 -2.34 -13.25 -0.29
CA THR A 180 -2.59 -13.24 1.15
C THR A 180 -2.61 -11.82 1.74
N GLY A 181 -2.01 -10.85 1.04
CA GLY A 181 -1.80 -9.50 1.54
C GLY A 181 -0.56 -9.40 2.44
N LYS A 182 0.34 -10.37 2.43
CA LYS A 182 1.61 -10.27 3.16
C LYS A 182 2.42 -9.05 2.70
N MET A 183 2.26 -8.64 1.44
CA MET A 183 2.87 -7.40 0.92
C MET A 183 2.51 -6.13 1.73
N CYS A 184 1.38 -6.13 2.44
CA CYS A 184 0.96 -5.00 3.29
C CYS A 184 1.84 -4.87 4.54
N MET A 185 2.49 -5.95 4.94
CA MET A 185 3.18 -6.09 6.22
C MET A 185 4.49 -5.31 6.31
N GLY A 186 4.99 -4.81 5.21
CA GLY A 186 6.13 -3.89 5.21
C GLY A 186 5.84 -2.55 5.89
N CYS A 187 4.56 -2.16 5.94
CA CYS A 187 4.10 -0.94 6.61
C CYS A 187 3.15 -1.21 7.78
N HIS A 188 2.36 -2.30 7.74
CA HIS A 188 1.26 -2.54 8.67
C HIS A 188 1.54 -3.56 9.78
N GLN A 189 2.72 -4.17 9.87
CA GLN A 189 2.94 -5.21 10.84
C GLN A 189 3.31 -4.66 12.22
N LYS A 190 4.57 -4.34 12.42
CA LYS A 190 5.10 -3.94 13.71
C LYS A 190 5.93 -2.68 13.54
N LEU A 191 5.48 -1.62 14.17
CA LEU A 191 6.24 -0.39 14.29
C LEU A 191 6.26 0.01 15.75
N GLN A 192 7.44 0.04 16.36
CA GLN A 192 7.65 0.53 17.71
C GLN A 192 8.48 1.81 17.67
N ASN A 193 8.16 2.74 18.55
CA ASN A 193 9.03 3.88 18.83
C ASN A 193 10.19 3.46 19.75
N ASP A 194 11.11 4.39 20.02
CA ASP A 194 12.29 4.12 20.85
C ASP A 194 11.93 3.78 22.32
N ASN A 195 10.74 4.17 22.77
CA ASN A 195 10.21 3.83 24.09
C ASN A 195 9.46 2.48 24.11
N LYS A 196 9.55 1.69 23.04
CA LYS A 196 8.90 0.37 22.85
C LYS A 196 7.37 0.40 22.82
N PHE A 197 6.76 1.56 22.57
CA PHE A 197 5.33 1.64 22.32
C PHE A 197 5.03 1.21 20.87
N ASP A 198 4.02 0.34 20.72
CA ASP A 198 3.51 -0.06 19.41
C ASP A 198 2.79 1.13 18.76
N LEU A 199 3.29 1.60 17.61
CA LEU A 199 2.66 2.64 16.81
C LEU A 199 1.74 2.04 15.75
N CYS A 200 2.06 0.84 15.29
CA CYS A 200 1.23 0.04 14.40
C CYS A 200 1.55 -1.43 14.67
N ARG A 201 0.53 -2.22 14.98
CA ARG A 201 0.70 -3.65 15.21
C ARG A 201 -0.49 -4.41 14.64
N VAL A 202 -0.23 -5.22 13.64
CA VAL A 202 -1.18 -6.20 13.13
C VAL A 202 -0.73 -7.57 13.60
N ASP A 203 -1.60 -8.30 14.30
CA ASP A 203 -1.33 -9.70 14.60
C ASP A 203 -1.55 -10.52 13.32
N MET A 204 -0.48 -11.18 12.86
CA MET A 204 -0.45 -11.93 11.62
C MET A 204 -1.29 -13.20 11.60
N LYS A 205 -1.74 -13.69 12.77
CA LYS A 205 -2.43 -14.99 12.87
C LYS A 205 -3.64 -15.11 11.97
N GLY A 206 -4.34 -14.01 11.69
CA GLY A 206 -5.47 -13.99 10.79
C GLY A 206 -5.16 -13.59 9.34
N ALA A 207 -3.99 -13.04 9.07
CA ALA A 207 -3.65 -12.54 7.74
C ALA A 207 -3.24 -13.63 6.75
N GLN A 208 -3.05 -14.86 7.21
CA GLN A 208 -2.67 -16.01 6.38
C GLN A 208 -3.86 -16.92 6.03
N ASP A 209 -5.05 -16.65 6.57
CA ASP A 209 -6.27 -17.38 6.23
C ASP A 209 -6.68 -17.05 4.79
N GLU A 210 -6.95 -18.07 3.97
CA GLU A 210 -7.34 -17.87 2.57
C GLU A 210 -8.64 -17.05 2.44
N GLU A 211 -9.55 -17.16 3.42
CA GLU A 211 -10.85 -16.49 3.40
C GLU A 211 -10.84 -15.13 4.12
N LYS A 212 -9.97 -14.93 5.12
CA LYS A 212 -9.98 -13.77 6.02
C LYS A 212 -8.60 -13.11 6.11
N ASN A 213 -8.04 -12.72 4.98
CA ASN A 213 -6.76 -12.03 4.92
C ASN A 213 -6.93 -10.54 4.59
N CYS A 214 -5.80 -9.80 4.54
CA CYS A 214 -5.82 -8.37 4.24
C CYS A 214 -6.53 -8.06 2.92
N ILE A 215 -6.29 -8.88 1.87
CA ILE A 215 -6.85 -8.66 0.54
C ILE A 215 -8.35 -8.95 0.52
N THR A 216 -8.80 -10.04 1.15
CA THR A 216 -10.21 -10.43 1.09
C THR A 216 -11.09 -9.43 1.84
N CYS A 217 -10.59 -8.83 2.92
CA CYS A 217 -11.33 -7.86 3.73
C CYS A 217 -11.18 -6.42 3.22
N HIS A 218 -9.95 -5.97 2.95
CA HIS A 218 -9.67 -4.57 2.61
C HIS A 218 -9.68 -4.28 1.11
N MET A 219 -9.55 -5.31 0.27
CA MET A 219 -9.65 -5.22 -1.19
C MET A 219 -10.67 -6.25 -1.71
N PRO A 220 -11.94 -6.20 -1.27
CA PRO A 220 -12.94 -7.19 -1.70
C PRO A 220 -13.13 -7.14 -3.22
N LYS A 221 -13.62 -8.25 -3.79
CA LYS A 221 -14.02 -8.25 -5.20
C LYS A 221 -15.33 -7.46 -5.36
N VAL A 222 -15.28 -6.40 -6.17
CA VAL A 222 -16.42 -5.54 -6.49
C VAL A 222 -16.77 -5.63 -7.97
N LYS A 223 -18.00 -5.23 -8.35
CA LYS A 223 -18.44 -5.19 -9.74
C LYS A 223 -17.65 -4.14 -10.54
N GLY A 224 -17.34 -4.45 -11.77
CA GLY A 224 -16.66 -3.55 -12.69
C GLY A 224 -15.35 -4.13 -13.21
N THR A 225 -14.86 -3.54 -14.29
CA THR A 225 -13.67 -4.02 -14.97
C THR A 225 -12.39 -3.47 -14.35
N ALA A 226 -11.36 -4.30 -14.27
CA ALA A 226 -10.03 -3.88 -13.81
C ALA A 226 -9.31 -2.99 -14.84
N THR A 227 -9.64 -3.15 -16.13
CA THR A 227 -8.97 -2.44 -17.21
C THR A 227 -9.92 -2.19 -18.39
N SER A 228 -9.71 -1.10 -19.11
CA SER A 228 -10.43 -0.82 -20.37
C SER A 228 -10.01 -1.71 -21.54
N ILE A 229 -8.89 -2.43 -21.41
CA ILE A 229 -8.34 -3.28 -22.50
C ILE A 229 -9.00 -4.66 -22.48
N LYS A 230 -9.26 -5.21 -21.29
CA LYS A 230 -9.92 -6.50 -21.09
C LYS A 230 -11.06 -6.32 -20.10
N ILE A 231 -12.29 -6.46 -20.58
CA ILE A 231 -13.47 -6.32 -19.73
C ILE A 231 -13.58 -7.55 -18.82
N THR A 232 -13.75 -7.31 -17.53
CA THR A 232 -14.01 -8.31 -16.49
C THR A 232 -15.25 -7.92 -15.69
N ASP A 233 -15.96 -8.90 -15.14
CA ASP A 233 -17.16 -8.63 -14.32
C ASP A 233 -16.81 -8.01 -12.96
N LYS A 234 -15.64 -8.34 -12.44
CA LYS A 234 -15.19 -7.93 -11.10
C LYS A 234 -13.71 -7.57 -11.11
N HIS A 235 -13.34 -6.74 -10.15
CA HIS A 235 -11.96 -6.44 -9.82
C HIS A 235 -11.77 -6.31 -8.31
N ARG A 236 -10.52 -6.24 -7.84
CA ARG A 236 -10.21 -5.95 -6.43
C ARG A 236 -10.37 -4.45 -6.19
N PHE A 237 -11.10 -4.10 -5.13
CA PHE A 237 -11.33 -2.71 -4.72
C PHE A 237 -10.05 -2.05 -4.23
N HIS A 238 -9.63 -0.95 -4.86
CA HIS A 238 -8.41 -0.20 -4.54
C HIS A 238 -8.66 1.04 -3.68
N GLY A 239 -9.89 1.25 -3.22
CA GLY A 239 -10.22 2.25 -2.21
C GLY A 239 -9.88 1.82 -0.78
N PHE A 240 -9.48 0.56 -0.58
CA PHE A 240 -9.14 -0.05 0.70
C PHE A 240 -10.26 0.08 1.74
N ALA A 241 -11.17 -0.88 1.71
CA ALA A 241 -12.33 -0.91 2.60
C ALA A 241 -11.93 -0.77 4.07
N SER A 242 -12.58 0.14 4.75
CA SER A 242 -12.33 0.45 6.16
C SER A 242 -13.61 0.96 6.81
N ALA A 243 -13.64 1.13 8.12
CA ALA A 243 -14.79 1.67 8.83
C ALA A 243 -15.22 3.07 8.35
N SER A 244 -14.31 3.84 7.74
CA SER A 244 -14.60 5.20 7.24
C SER A 244 -15.27 5.22 5.86
N ASN A 245 -15.09 4.20 5.05
CA ASN A 245 -15.63 4.13 3.68
C ASN A 245 -16.49 2.89 3.41
N ASN A 246 -16.59 1.96 4.36
CA ASN A 246 -17.43 0.77 4.28
C ASN A 246 -17.91 0.37 5.68
N GLN A 247 -19.07 0.87 6.08
CA GLN A 247 -19.67 0.59 7.39
C GLN A 247 -20.07 -0.88 7.56
N ASP A 248 -20.44 -1.56 6.48
CA ASP A 248 -20.82 -2.98 6.49
C ASP A 248 -19.64 -3.87 6.90
N LEU A 249 -18.41 -3.45 6.57
CA LEU A 249 -17.22 -4.17 6.99
C LEU A 249 -17.11 -4.24 8.51
N LEU A 250 -17.38 -3.14 9.21
CA LEU A 250 -17.37 -3.10 10.66
C LEU A 250 -18.50 -3.96 11.25
N ALA A 251 -19.74 -3.80 10.75
CA ALA A 251 -20.90 -4.56 11.20
C ALA A 251 -20.74 -6.08 10.97
N LYS A 252 -19.99 -6.48 9.93
CA LYS A 252 -19.72 -7.87 9.63
C LYS A 252 -18.89 -8.55 10.73
N TYR A 253 -17.91 -7.85 11.30
CA TYR A 253 -16.93 -8.45 12.20
C TYR A 253 -17.04 -8.00 13.65
N ILE A 254 -17.80 -6.94 13.95
CA ILE A 254 -18.03 -6.49 15.32
C ILE A 254 -19.45 -6.84 15.73
N LYS A 255 -19.56 -7.74 16.71
CA LYS A 255 -20.84 -8.16 17.25
C LYS A 255 -21.06 -7.44 18.57
N ILE A 256 -22.22 -6.81 18.68
CA ILE A 256 -22.67 -6.15 19.89
C ILE A 256 -23.90 -6.92 20.37
N ASN A 257 -23.83 -7.51 21.55
CA ASN A 257 -24.96 -8.17 22.19
C ASN A 257 -25.43 -7.34 23.37
N PHE A 258 -26.71 -7.32 23.58
CA PHE A 258 -27.38 -6.64 24.65
C PHE A 258 -28.26 -7.64 25.40
N GLU A 259 -28.07 -7.71 26.72
CA GLU A 259 -28.89 -8.54 27.60
C GLU A 259 -29.43 -7.71 28.75
N GLN A 260 -30.71 -7.81 29.01
CA GLN A 260 -31.34 -7.24 30.20
C GLN A 260 -31.28 -8.28 31.34
N LYS A 261 -30.70 -7.88 32.48
CA LYS A 261 -30.63 -8.67 33.70
C LYS A 261 -31.35 -7.88 34.80
N ASN A 262 -32.36 -8.45 35.44
CA ASN A 262 -33.17 -7.84 36.50
C ASN A 262 -33.12 -6.30 36.55
N ASP A 263 -32.13 -5.73 37.24
CA ASP A 263 -31.98 -4.28 37.43
C ASP A 263 -30.79 -3.67 36.67
N SER A 264 -30.21 -4.42 35.74
CA SER A 264 -29.03 -4.00 34.97
C SER A 264 -29.08 -4.43 33.51
N PHE A 265 -28.22 -3.83 32.70
CA PHE A 265 -28.01 -4.23 31.31
C PHE A 265 -26.57 -4.66 31.13
N GLU A 266 -26.37 -5.75 30.44
CA GLU A 266 -25.05 -6.20 30.02
C GLU A 266 -24.88 -5.96 28.52
N ILE A 267 -23.82 -5.28 28.15
CA ILE A 267 -23.45 -5.04 26.74
C ILE A 267 -22.11 -5.72 26.51
N SER A 268 -22.09 -6.70 25.63
CA SER A 268 -20.86 -7.37 25.22
C SER A 268 -20.48 -6.99 23.80
N ILE A 269 -19.18 -6.74 23.58
CA ILE A 269 -18.62 -6.44 22.26
C ILE A 269 -17.61 -7.53 21.93
N LYS A 270 -17.87 -8.24 20.82
CA LYS A 270 -16.97 -9.29 20.31
C LYS A 270 -16.34 -8.83 19.01
N ASN A 271 -15.01 -8.84 18.96
CA ASN A 271 -14.26 -8.64 17.73
C ASN A 271 -14.00 -10.00 17.05
N GLU A 272 -14.59 -10.23 15.88
CA GLU A 272 -14.41 -11.43 15.05
C GLU A 272 -13.50 -11.19 13.84
N SER A 273 -12.86 -10.00 13.76
CA SER A 273 -11.84 -9.74 12.75
C SER A 273 -10.54 -10.47 13.05
N SER A 274 -9.66 -10.55 12.05
CA SER A 274 -8.35 -11.20 12.16
C SER A 274 -7.29 -10.38 12.90
N HIS A 275 -7.63 -9.20 13.40
CA HIS A 275 -6.73 -8.32 14.14
C HIS A 275 -7.48 -7.50 15.19
N ASN A 276 -6.77 -6.91 16.13
CA ASN A 276 -7.35 -6.01 17.10
C ASN A 276 -7.96 -4.79 16.42
N LEU A 277 -9.08 -4.30 16.95
CA LEU A 277 -9.62 -3.01 16.54
C LEU A 277 -8.71 -1.90 17.04
N PHE A 278 -8.46 -0.95 16.10
CA PHE A 278 -7.53 0.16 16.28
C PHE A 278 -6.08 -0.31 16.44
N LEU A 279 -5.48 -0.54 15.26
CA LEU A 279 -4.06 -0.84 15.14
C LEU A 279 -3.16 0.33 15.56
N GLN A 280 -3.72 1.53 15.62
CA GLN A 280 -3.01 2.73 16.07
C GLN A 280 -3.50 3.16 17.44
N PRO A 281 -2.61 3.31 18.43
CA PRO A 281 -2.98 3.71 19.79
C PRO A 281 -3.58 5.12 19.90
N LEU A 282 -3.41 5.94 18.85
CA LEU A 282 -4.03 7.28 18.76
C LEU A 282 -5.49 7.26 18.30
N ARG A 283 -6.03 6.10 17.93
CA ARG A 283 -7.44 5.95 17.54
C ARG A 283 -8.22 5.34 18.68
N LEU A 284 -9.32 5.97 19.04
CA LEU A 284 -10.24 5.51 20.07
C LEU A 284 -11.54 5.03 19.43
N ALA A 285 -12.09 3.93 19.97
CA ALA A 285 -13.49 3.59 19.79
C ALA A 285 -14.28 4.09 20.99
N GLN A 286 -15.46 4.60 20.73
CA GLN A 286 -16.41 4.95 21.77
C GLN A 286 -17.70 4.13 21.57
N LEU A 287 -18.07 3.36 22.58
CA LEU A 287 -19.43 2.82 22.67
C LEU A 287 -20.32 3.89 23.31
N ARG A 288 -21.36 4.32 22.58
CA ARG A 288 -22.36 5.21 23.14
C ARG A 288 -23.65 4.45 23.36
N VAL A 289 -24.12 4.46 24.58
CA VAL A 289 -25.40 3.87 24.99
C VAL A 289 -26.35 4.98 25.35
N ASN A 290 -27.55 5.03 24.72
CA ASN A 290 -28.60 5.96 25.04
C ASN A 290 -29.77 5.18 25.63
N VAL A 291 -30.20 5.55 26.84
CA VAL A 291 -31.42 5.01 27.46
C VAL A 291 -32.53 6.02 27.26
N LEU A 292 -33.55 5.60 26.53
CA LEU A 292 -34.71 6.43 26.27
C LEU A 292 -35.90 5.95 27.12
N ARG A 293 -36.59 6.84 27.80
CA ARG A 293 -37.89 6.54 28.41
C ARG A 293 -38.96 6.76 27.35
N GLY A 294 -39.73 5.71 27.07
CA GLY A 294 -40.95 5.79 26.27
C GLY A 294 -42.10 6.47 27.01
#